data_5dbb820c34608c14953d20c5bb365e85
#
_entry.id   5dbb820c34608c14953d20c5bb365e85
#
_cell.length_a   1.000
_cell.length_b   1.000
_cell.length_c   1.000
_cell.angle_alpha   90.00
_cell.angle_beta   90.00
_cell.angle_gamma   90.00
#
_symmetry.space_group_name_H-M   'P 1'
#
loop_
_entity.id
_entity.type
_entity.pdbx_description
1 polymer ?
#
loop_
_entity_poly.entity_id
_entity_poly.type
_entity_poly.pdbx_seq_one_letter_code
_entity_poly.pdbx_strand_id
1 'polypeptide(L)'
;TQLTGGSQSGSYSMGQFTDRQVYADALLNANKTWENWSLSAQLGASVSDQYYAGNNVGGPISSTQLANKFNVYMLDQALKTTGQSQSQHQVQSVYAQAELGWKSAYYLTVTGRNDWDSALFGPLSTKHSFFYPSVGLSVVLSQALNLPREIEYLKVRGSFAQVGSAFEPRIANPVHSYDETTKSYATNADYPLPLLPEMTTSWEVGVSSKFLDGFNFDFTWYYTNTKNQTFEIPLSSGSGYASAFIQSGNILNT
;
A
#
# COMPACT_ATOMS: atom_id res chain seq x y z
N THR A 1 33.06 -34.93 3.10
CA THR A 1 32.33 -33.70 3.44
C THR A 1 31.34 -34.00 4.55
N GLN A 2 31.69 -33.65 5.80
CA GLN A 2 30.76 -33.71 6.93
C GLN A 2 29.63 -32.71 6.65
N LEU A 3 28.40 -33.18 6.56
CA LEU A 3 27.20 -32.34 6.62
C LEU A 3 27.09 -31.84 8.06
N THR A 4 27.59 -30.65 8.30
CA THR A 4 27.43 -29.97 9.59
C THR A 4 26.02 -29.41 9.67
N GLY A 5 25.22 -29.88 10.63
CA GLY A 5 23.98 -29.24 11.05
C GLY A 5 22.65 -29.86 10.62
N GLY A 6 22.63 -31.04 10.01
CA GLY A 6 21.38 -31.75 9.71
C GLY A 6 21.14 -32.92 10.68
N SER A 7 19.91 -33.13 11.10
CA SER A 7 19.52 -34.38 11.79
C SER A 7 19.85 -35.58 10.89
N GLN A 8 20.53 -36.59 11.43
CA GLN A 8 20.81 -37.84 10.70
C GLN A 8 19.54 -38.60 10.28
N SER A 9 18.40 -38.27 10.92
CA SER A 9 17.10 -38.89 10.68
C SER A 9 16.17 -38.05 9.78
N GLY A 10 16.63 -36.88 9.33
CA GLY A 10 15.84 -35.93 8.57
C GLY A 10 15.02 -34.96 9.44
N SER A 11 14.20 -34.13 8.80
CA SER A 11 13.31 -33.17 9.46
C SER A 11 11.92 -33.25 8.84
N TYR A 12 10.93 -32.86 9.62
CA TYR A 12 9.54 -32.73 9.17
C TYR A 12 8.95 -31.42 9.71
N SER A 13 8.17 -30.78 8.86
CA SER A 13 7.39 -29.60 9.27
C SER A 13 6.00 -29.64 8.66
N MET A 14 5.04 -29.12 9.39
CA MET A 14 3.65 -28.95 8.95
C MET A 14 3.17 -27.59 9.36
N GLY A 15 2.51 -26.89 8.46
CA GLY A 15 1.85 -25.60 8.74
C GLY A 15 0.44 -25.59 8.18
N GLN A 16 -0.43 -24.90 8.86
CA GLN A 16 -1.78 -24.59 8.41
C GLN A 16 -1.96 -23.07 8.47
N PHE A 17 -2.44 -22.50 7.37
CA PHE A 17 -2.62 -21.07 7.21
C PHE A 17 -4.05 -20.78 6.77
N THR A 18 -4.61 -19.72 7.32
CA THR A 18 -5.86 -19.13 6.88
C THR A 18 -5.57 -17.70 6.43
N ASP A 19 -5.88 -17.40 5.20
CA ASP A 19 -5.87 -16.04 4.64
C ASP A 19 -7.29 -15.71 4.21
N ARG A 20 -7.84 -14.62 4.76
CA ARG A 20 -9.19 -14.16 4.47
C ARG A 20 -9.14 -12.67 4.14
N GLN A 21 -9.63 -12.35 2.97
CA GLN A 21 -9.87 -10.97 2.56
C GLN A 21 -11.36 -10.73 2.39
N VAL A 22 -11.85 -9.67 3.00
CA VAL A 22 -13.21 -9.16 2.83
C VAL A 22 -13.13 -7.75 2.29
N TYR A 23 -13.82 -7.50 1.20
CA TYR A 23 -13.98 -6.18 0.63
C TYR A 23 -15.45 -5.90 0.42
N ALA A 24 -15.89 -4.71 0.85
CA ALA A 24 -17.24 -4.22 0.57
C ALA A 24 -17.16 -2.74 0.20
N ASP A 25 -17.98 -2.34 -0.75
CA ASP A 25 -18.13 -0.94 -1.12
C ASP A 25 -19.59 -0.59 -1.39
N ALA A 26 -19.88 0.69 -1.23
CA ALA A 26 -21.15 1.30 -1.60
C ALA A 26 -20.86 2.54 -2.43
N LEU A 27 -21.53 2.68 -3.57
CA LEU A 27 -21.32 3.75 -4.52
C LEU A 27 -22.66 4.39 -4.96
N LEU A 28 -22.73 5.69 -4.78
CA LEU A 28 -23.82 6.52 -5.30
C LEU A 28 -23.33 7.31 -6.51
N ASN A 29 -24.03 7.18 -7.63
CA ASN A 29 -23.72 7.89 -8.87
C ASN A 29 -24.85 8.84 -9.22
N ALA A 30 -24.49 10.05 -9.66
CA ALA A 30 -25.42 11.03 -10.18
C ALA A 30 -24.87 11.63 -11.48
N ASN A 31 -25.66 11.55 -12.54
CA ASN A 31 -25.30 12.11 -13.84
C ASN A 31 -26.41 13.04 -14.33
N LYS A 32 -26.02 14.21 -14.82
CA LYS A 32 -26.95 15.16 -15.38
C LYS A 32 -26.34 15.93 -16.55
N THR A 33 -27.09 16.10 -17.60
CA THR A 33 -26.70 16.88 -18.78
C THR A 33 -27.72 17.99 -19.01
N TRP A 34 -27.21 19.17 -19.27
CA TRP A 34 -27.96 20.36 -19.74
C TRP A 34 -27.44 20.74 -21.13
N GLU A 35 -27.99 21.75 -21.75
CA GLU A 35 -27.59 22.17 -23.10
C GLU A 35 -26.09 22.17 -23.37
N ASN A 36 -25.32 22.83 -22.53
CA ASN A 36 -23.87 23.00 -22.69
C ASN A 36 -23.04 22.38 -21.55
N TRP A 37 -23.68 21.81 -20.55
CA TRP A 37 -23.04 21.30 -19.37
C TRP A 37 -23.33 19.83 -19.14
N SER A 38 -22.34 19.10 -18.67
CA SER A 38 -22.50 17.75 -18.14
C SER A 38 -21.89 17.66 -16.76
N LEU A 39 -22.57 17.04 -15.84
CA LEU A 39 -22.07 16.74 -14.50
C LEU A 39 -22.15 15.24 -14.26
N SER A 40 -21.04 14.65 -13.90
CA SER A 40 -20.97 13.30 -13.35
C SER A 40 -20.40 13.39 -11.95
N ALA A 41 -21.11 12.88 -10.95
CA ALA A 41 -20.68 12.90 -9.56
C ALA A 41 -20.81 11.50 -8.95
N GLN A 42 -19.85 11.14 -8.12
CA GLN A 42 -19.80 9.87 -7.40
C GLN A 42 -19.46 10.12 -5.94
N LEU A 43 -20.15 9.44 -5.05
CA LEU A 43 -19.85 9.37 -3.63
C LEU A 43 -19.75 7.90 -3.23
N GLY A 44 -18.68 7.51 -2.60
CA GLY A 44 -18.46 6.13 -2.24
C GLY A 44 -17.87 5.97 -0.85
N ALA A 45 -18.10 4.79 -0.28
CA ALA A 45 -17.45 4.33 0.93
C ALA A 45 -17.06 2.86 0.75
N SER A 46 -15.90 2.48 1.27
CA SER A 46 -15.43 1.11 1.18
C SER A 46 -14.75 0.66 2.47
N VAL A 47 -14.74 -0.64 2.69
CA VAL A 47 -13.97 -1.31 3.74
C VAL A 47 -13.22 -2.49 3.15
N SER A 48 -11.96 -2.62 3.50
CA SER A 48 -11.11 -3.76 3.20
C SER A 48 -10.58 -4.32 4.51
N ASP A 49 -10.78 -5.60 4.76
CA ASP A 49 -10.28 -6.32 5.93
C ASP A 49 -9.49 -7.53 5.47
N GLN A 50 -8.23 -7.60 5.88
CA GLN A 50 -7.34 -8.72 5.62
C GLN A 50 -7.00 -9.38 6.95
N TYR A 51 -7.25 -10.67 7.05
CA TYR A 51 -6.95 -11.47 8.22
C TYR A 51 -6.08 -12.66 7.83
N TYR A 52 -4.97 -12.79 8.51
CA TYR A 52 -4.06 -13.92 8.39
C TYR A 52 -3.91 -14.61 9.74
N ALA A 53 -4.00 -15.95 9.74
CA ALA A 53 -3.65 -16.77 10.88
C ALA A 53 -2.85 -18.00 10.42
N GLY A 54 -1.82 -18.33 11.15
CA GLY A 54 -0.97 -19.47 10.85
C GLY A 54 -0.53 -20.21 12.10
N ASN A 55 -0.51 -21.53 12.01
CA ASN A 55 0.09 -22.41 12.99
C ASN A 55 1.11 -23.30 12.30
N ASN A 56 2.26 -23.49 12.90
CA ASN A 56 3.27 -24.39 12.39
C ASN A 56 3.91 -25.21 13.51
N VAL A 57 4.31 -26.39 13.15
CA VAL A 57 5.09 -27.29 13.99
C VAL A 57 6.16 -27.94 13.12
N GLY A 58 7.38 -28.04 13.63
CA GLY A 58 8.49 -28.63 12.91
C GLY A 58 9.66 -28.98 13.77
N GLY A 59 10.61 -29.71 13.22
CA GLY A 59 11.83 -30.09 13.89
C GLY A 59 12.50 -31.33 13.30
N PRO A 60 13.63 -31.76 13.85
CA PRO A 60 14.26 -33.00 13.49
C PRO A 60 13.41 -34.20 13.91
N ILE A 61 13.46 -35.26 13.10
CA ILE A 61 12.87 -36.54 13.48
C ILE A 61 13.76 -37.20 14.52
N SER A 62 13.14 -37.76 15.56
CA SER A 62 13.90 -38.49 16.59
C SER A 62 14.65 -39.67 15.99
N SER A 63 15.91 -39.86 16.36
CA SER A 63 16.75 -40.97 15.92
C SER A 63 16.23 -42.34 16.35
N THR A 64 15.32 -42.39 17.33
CA THR A 64 14.69 -43.63 17.81
C THR A 64 13.45 -44.04 17.02
N GLN A 65 13.01 -43.20 16.07
CA GLN A 65 11.81 -43.41 15.31
C GLN A 65 12.08 -44.19 14.03
N LEU A 66 11.02 -44.77 13.48
CA LEU A 66 11.11 -45.51 12.21
C LEU A 66 11.44 -44.58 11.04
N ALA A 67 12.40 -45.02 10.19
CA ALA A 67 12.76 -44.29 8.98
C ALA A 67 11.55 -44.09 8.04
N ASN A 68 11.53 -42.97 7.32
CA ASN A 68 10.50 -42.61 6.34
C ASN A 68 9.07 -42.48 6.90
N LYS A 69 8.90 -42.25 8.18
CA LYS A 69 7.65 -41.88 8.83
C LYS A 69 7.62 -40.38 9.13
N PHE A 70 6.81 -39.62 8.39
CA PHE A 70 6.75 -38.16 8.48
C PHE A 70 5.42 -37.73 9.11
N ASN A 71 5.43 -37.46 10.41
CA ASN A 71 4.32 -36.87 11.13
C ASN A 71 4.83 -36.18 12.43
N VAL A 72 3.94 -35.40 13.04
CA VAL A 72 4.29 -34.57 14.23
C VAL A 72 4.74 -35.41 15.43
N TYR A 73 4.24 -36.65 15.58
CA TYR A 73 4.60 -37.52 16.69
C TYR A 73 6.01 -38.11 16.58
N MET A 74 6.57 -38.08 15.37
CA MET A 74 7.94 -38.57 15.10
C MET A 74 9.01 -37.51 15.37
N LEU A 75 8.62 -36.27 15.65
CA LEU A 75 9.55 -35.18 15.96
C LEU A 75 10.20 -35.42 17.31
N ASP A 76 11.48 -35.02 17.41
CA ASP A 76 12.17 -34.95 18.68
C ASP A 76 11.49 -33.93 19.59
N GLN A 77 10.97 -34.36 20.72
CA GLN A 77 10.16 -33.53 21.59
C GLN A 77 10.98 -32.42 22.25
N ALA A 78 12.30 -32.60 22.41
CA ALA A 78 13.19 -31.59 22.95
C ALA A 78 13.59 -30.50 21.93
N LEU A 79 13.55 -30.85 20.64
CA LEU A 79 13.97 -29.97 19.54
C LEU A 79 12.78 -29.50 18.66
N LYS A 80 11.59 -29.95 19.01
CA LYS A 80 10.37 -29.53 18.31
C LYS A 80 10.10 -28.04 18.52
N THR A 81 9.88 -27.33 17.44
CA THR A 81 9.44 -25.94 17.45
C THR A 81 7.97 -25.83 17.08
N THR A 82 7.27 -24.96 17.74
CA THR A 82 5.87 -24.60 17.42
C THR A 82 5.79 -23.09 17.24
N GLY A 83 4.98 -22.67 16.29
CA GLY A 83 4.75 -21.25 16.05
C GLY A 83 3.27 -20.97 15.79
N GLN A 84 2.82 -19.82 16.24
CA GLN A 84 1.54 -19.26 15.92
C GLN A 84 1.71 -17.80 15.52
N SER A 85 1.08 -17.43 14.43
CA SER A 85 1.07 -16.04 13.94
C SER A 85 -0.35 -15.63 13.63
N GLN A 86 -0.65 -14.37 13.88
CA GLN A 86 -1.93 -13.76 13.55
C GLN A 86 -1.71 -12.30 13.22
N SER A 87 -2.35 -11.83 12.16
CA SER A 87 -2.37 -10.42 11.80
C SER A 87 -3.72 -10.05 11.22
N GLN A 88 -4.12 -8.81 11.46
CA GLN A 88 -5.30 -8.21 10.85
C GLN A 88 -4.97 -6.80 10.44
N HIS A 89 -5.37 -6.44 9.22
CA HIS A 89 -5.19 -5.11 8.65
C HIS A 89 -6.51 -4.66 8.03
N GLN A 90 -7.03 -3.53 8.48
CA GLN A 90 -8.30 -2.98 8.00
C GLN A 90 -8.10 -1.55 7.50
N VAL A 91 -8.68 -1.25 6.36
CA VAL A 91 -8.76 0.09 5.78
C VAL A 91 -10.21 0.44 5.54
N GLN A 92 -10.64 1.60 6.03
CA GLN A 92 -11.94 2.19 5.76
C GLN A 92 -11.75 3.47 4.96
N SER A 93 -12.60 3.69 3.97
CA SER A 93 -12.44 4.81 3.05
C SER A 93 -13.76 5.49 2.75
N VAL A 94 -13.70 6.81 2.63
CA VAL A 94 -14.78 7.61 2.05
C VAL A 94 -14.19 8.45 0.93
N TYR A 95 -14.85 8.47 -0.21
CA TYR A 95 -14.35 9.19 -1.38
C TYR A 95 -15.47 9.84 -2.18
N ALA A 96 -15.13 10.94 -2.81
CA ALA A 96 -16.02 11.64 -3.74
C ALA A 96 -15.25 12.04 -4.99
N GLN A 97 -15.95 12.03 -6.11
CA GLN A 97 -15.46 12.52 -7.39
C GLN A 97 -16.55 13.33 -8.07
N ALA A 98 -16.18 14.41 -8.73
CA ALA A 98 -17.05 15.16 -9.62
C ALA A 98 -16.31 15.52 -10.90
N GLU A 99 -16.95 15.35 -12.04
CA GLU A 99 -16.50 15.83 -13.34
C GLU A 99 -17.55 16.78 -13.92
N LEU A 100 -17.09 17.98 -14.24
CA LEU A 100 -17.90 19.01 -14.89
C LEU A 100 -17.38 19.19 -16.32
N GLY A 101 -18.25 18.89 -17.30
CA GLY A 101 -18.00 19.14 -18.72
C GLY A 101 -18.72 20.39 -19.21
N TRP A 102 -18.09 21.18 -20.07
CA TRP A 102 -18.68 22.33 -20.73
C TRP A 102 -18.44 22.30 -22.21
N LYS A 103 -19.52 22.42 -22.99
CA LYS A 103 -19.54 22.40 -24.46
C LYS A 103 -18.83 21.17 -25.06
N SER A 104 -18.80 20.05 -24.36
CA SER A 104 -18.04 18.85 -24.72
C SER A 104 -16.57 19.10 -25.06
N ALA A 105 -16.03 20.25 -24.69
CA ALA A 105 -14.68 20.69 -25.00
C ALA A 105 -13.81 20.86 -23.73
N TYR A 106 -14.41 21.29 -22.63
CA TYR A 106 -13.70 21.57 -21.38
C TYR A 106 -14.19 20.63 -20.29
N TYR A 107 -13.27 20.02 -19.57
CA TYR A 107 -13.59 19.09 -18.49
C TYR A 107 -12.73 19.39 -17.26
N LEU A 108 -13.40 19.57 -16.13
CA LEU A 108 -12.79 19.72 -14.83
C LEU A 108 -13.17 18.51 -13.96
N THR A 109 -12.19 17.76 -13.53
CA THR A 109 -12.38 16.62 -12.61
C THR A 109 -11.78 16.96 -11.26
N VAL A 110 -12.53 16.75 -10.19
CA VAL A 110 -12.07 16.93 -8.82
C VAL A 110 -12.36 15.65 -8.05
N THR A 111 -11.37 15.15 -7.32
CA THR A 111 -11.55 13.98 -6.44
C THR A 111 -11.02 14.29 -5.04
N GLY A 112 -11.58 13.63 -4.07
CA GLY A 112 -11.07 13.63 -2.70
C GLY A 112 -11.37 12.29 -2.05
N ARG A 113 -10.38 11.76 -1.33
CA ARG A 113 -10.52 10.52 -0.59
C ARG A 113 -9.88 10.66 0.78
N ASN A 114 -10.53 10.10 1.80
CA ASN A 114 -9.97 9.95 3.12
C ASN A 114 -9.97 8.49 3.52
N ASP A 115 -8.80 8.00 3.93
CA ASP A 115 -8.60 6.63 4.38
C ASP A 115 -8.25 6.62 5.87
N TRP A 116 -8.92 5.74 6.61
CA TRP A 116 -8.58 5.33 7.98
C TRP A 116 -7.96 3.95 7.89
N ASP A 117 -6.69 3.87 8.19
CA ASP A 117 -5.91 2.63 8.09
C ASP A 117 -5.51 2.18 9.49
N SER A 118 -5.77 0.90 9.80
CA SER A 118 -5.44 0.32 11.11
C SER A 118 -3.95 0.34 11.42
N ALA A 119 -3.07 0.39 10.41
CA ALA A 119 -1.63 0.53 10.60
C ALA A 119 -1.23 1.86 11.24
N LEU A 120 -2.08 2.90 11.10
CA LEU A 120 -1.85 4.22 11.70
C LEU A 120 -2.30 4.32 13.16
N PHE A 121 -2.96 3.29 13.70
CA PHE A 121 -3.44 3.32 15.08
C PHE A 121 -2.37 2.82 16.04
N GLY A 122 -1.78 3.72 16.79
CA GLY A 122 -0.78 3.41 17.81
C GLY A 122 -0.14 4.66 18.39
N PRO A 123 0.60 4.51 19.51
CA PRO A 123 1.17 5.65 20.25
C PRO A 123 2.23 6.43 19.47
N LEU A 124 2.80 5.83 18.43
CA LEU A 124 3.84 6.46 17.62
C LEU A 124 3.32 7.16 16.37
N SER A 125 2.04 7.01 16.05
CA SER A 125 1.42 7.71 14.92
C SER A 125 0.77 9.02 15.38
N THR A 126 1.02 10.09 14.62
CA THR A 126 0.38 11.40 14.86
C THR A 126 -0.95 11.57 14.15
N LYS A 127 -1.24 10.69 13.18
CA LYS A 127 -2.47 10.75 12.37
C LYS A 127 -3.05 9.35 12.20
N HIS A 128 -4.36 9.24 12.38
CA HIS A 128 -5.10 7.99 12.22
C HIS A 128 -5.81 7.89 10.86
N SER A 129 -5.72 8.93 10.06
CA SER A 129 -6.25 8.99 8.70
C SER A 129 -5.43 9.94 7.85
N PHE A 130 -5.59 9.84 6.56
CA PHE A 130 -4.99 10.76 5.60
C PHE A 130 -5.99 11.07 4.48
N PHE A 131 -6.09 12.36 4.19
CA PHE A 131 -6.89 12.87 3.07
C PHE A 131 -5.97 13.20 1.90
N TYR A 132 -6.42 12.85 0.70
CA TYR A 132 -5.70 13.15 -0.52
C TYR A 132 -6.64 13.58 -1.65
N PRO A 133 -6.44 14.80 -2.17
CA PRO A 133 -7.21 15.33 -3.28
C PRO A 133 -6.54 15.07 -4.62
N SER A 134 -7.34 15.16 -5.70
CA SER A 134 -6.81 15.40 -7.03
C SER A 134 -7.68 16.39 -7.80
N VAL A 135 -7.04 17.08 -8.75
CA VAL A 135 -7.71 17.99 -9.69
C VAL A 135 -7.12 17.76 -11.07
N GLY A 136 -8.00 17.56 -12.05
CA GLY A 136 -7.63 17.42 -13.45
C GLY A 136 -8.39 18.41 -14.32
N LEU A 137 -7.70 19.04 -15.25
CA LEU A 137 -8.28 19.87 -16.29
C LEU A 137 -7.93 19.29 -17.66
N SER A 138 -8.90 19.13 -18.55
CA SER A 138 -8.62 18.78 -19.91
C SER A 138 -9.46 19.63 -20.88
N VAL A 139 -8.84 19.97 -22.01
CA VAL A 139 -9.46 20.78 -23.06
C VAL A 139 -9.28 20.07 -24.39
N VAL A 140 -10.39 19.78 -25.05
CA VAL A 140 -10.43 19.26 -26.42
C VAL A 140 -10.42 20.44 -27.36
N LEU A 141 -9.21 20.88 -27.75
CA LEU A 141 -9.02 22.09 -28.57
C LEU A 141 -9.64 21.97 -29.94
N SER A 142 -9.72 20.77 -30.51
CA SER A 142 -10.42 20.52 -31.79
C SER A 142 -11.94 20.76 -31.74
N GLN A 143 -12.53 20.80 -30.51
CA GLN A 143 -13.95 21.18 -30.34
C GLN A 143 -14.09 22.62 -29.84
N ALA A 144 -13.06 23.15 -29.16
CA ALA A 144 -13.07 24.51 -28.64
C ALA A 144 -12.75 25.58 -29.70
N LEU A 145 -11.96 25.20 -30.69
CA LEU A 145 -11.39 26.10 -31.70
C LEU A 145 -11.63 25.56 -33.12
N ASN A 146 -11.70 26.45 -34.08
CA ASN A 146 -11.69 26.08 -35.51
C ASN A 146 -10.23 25.80 -35.91
N LEU A 147 -9.83 24.54 -35.89
CA LEU A 147 -8.50 24.11 -36.30
C LEU A 147 -8.45 23.78 -37.81
N PRO A 148 -7.26 23.81 -38.43
CA PRO A 148 -7.08 23.30 -39.80
C PRO A 148 -7.56 21.85 -39.93
N ARG A 149 -8.02 21.46 -41.13
CA ARG A 149 -8.59 20.11 -41.38
C ARG A 149 -7.60 18.99 -41.19
N GLU A 150 -6.33 19.29 -41.26
CA GLU A 150 -5.23 18.36 -41.02
C GLU A 150 -5.11 17.91 -39.57
N ILE A 151 -5.73 18.66 -38.63
CA ILE A 151 -5.77 18.34 -37.20
C ILE A 151 -7.16 17.82 -36.85
N GLU A 152 -7.35 16.51 -36.89
CA GLU A 152 -8.62 15.86 -36.59
C GLU A 152 -8.98 15.90 -35.11
N TYR A 153 -7.96 15.80 -34.25
CA TYR A 153 -8.13 15.80 -32.81
C TYR A 153 -6.93 16.44 -32.12
N LEU A 154 -7.19 17.30 -31.17
CA LEU A 154 -6.17 17.90 -30.33
C LEU A 154 -6.73 18.09 -28.92
N LYS A 155 -6.12 17.44 -27.93
CA LYS A 155 -6.47 17.53 -26.51
C LYS A 155 -5.24 17.87 -25.69
N VAL A 156 -5.40 18.80 -24.76
CA VAL A 156 -4.41 19.15 -23.75
C VAL A 156 -4.99 18.78 -22.39
N ARG A 157 -4.16 18.22 -21.52
CA ARG A 157 -4.56 17.85 -20.16
C ARG A 157 -3.49 18.28 -19.16
N GLY A 158 -3.94 18.62 -17.97
CA GLY A 158 -3.06 18.84 -16.82
C GLY A 158 -3.73 18.33 -15.56
N SER A 159 -2.97 17.74 -14.67
CA SER A 159 -3.49 17.25 -13.40
C SER A 159 -2.51 17.44 -12.24
N PHE A 160 -3.10 17.57 -11.08
CA PHE A 160 -2.45 17.50 -9.78
C PHE A 160 -3.11 16.40 -8.98
N ALA A 161 -2.33 15.54 -8.37
CA ALA A 161 -2.86 14.49 -7.50
C ALA A 161 -1.96 14.31 -6.27
N GLN A 162 -2.59 14.03 -5.15
CA GLN A 162 -1.90 13.48 -3.98
C GLN A 162 -2.41 12.08 -3.72
N VAL A 163 -1.53 11.20 -3.24
CA VAL A 163 -1.85 9.84 -2.79
C VAL A 163 -1.18 9.62 -1.46
N GLY A 164 -1.96 9.20 -0.48
CA GLY A 164 -1.47 8.81 0.82
C GLY A 164 -1.27 7.29 0.91
N SER A 165 -0.31 6.86 1.71
CA SER A 165 -0.09 5.47 2.07
C SER A 165 0.26 5.38 3.55
N ALA A 166 -0.29 4.38 4.23
CA ALA A 166 0.15 4.05 5.58
C ALA A 166 1.52 3.36 5.51
N PHE A 167 2.28 3.44 6.59
CA PHE A 167 3.45 2.60 6.79
C PHE A 167 3.02 1.17 7.16
N GLU A 168 3.98 0.25 7.25
CA GLU A 168 3.69 -1.16 7.54
C GLU A 168 2.94 -1.34 8.88
N PRO A 169 2.00 -2.30 8.96
CA PRO A 169 1.28 -2.62 10.19
C PRO A 169 2.25 -2.90 11.35
N ARG A 170 1.87 -2.49 12.55
CA ARG A 170 2.58 -2.64 13.83
C ARG A 170 3.75 -1.66 14.07
N ILE A 171 4.23 -0.91 13.08
CA ILE A 171 5.29 0.08 13.33
C ILE A 171 4.79 1.16 14.31
N ALA A 172 3.57 1.65 14.15
CA ALA A 172 2.99 2.63 15.08
C ALA A 172 2.65 2.07 16.47
N ASN A 173 2.55 0.75 16.59
CA ASN A 173 2.26 0.06 17.83
C ASN A 173 3.21 -1.13 18.02
N PRO A 174 4.46 -0.86 18.41
CA PRO A 174 5.48 -1.88 18.52
C PRO A 174 5.11 -2.93 19.59
N VAL A 175 5.29 -4.18 19.21
CA VAL A 175 5.12 -5.31 20.12
C VAL A 175 6.47 -5.62 20.77
N HIS A 176 6.51 -5.59 22.09
CA HIS A 176 7.69 -6.00 22.82
C HIS A 176 7.78 -7.52 22.89
N SER A 177 8.93 -8.09 22.56
CA SER A 177 9.18 -9.51 22.80
C SER A 177 9.45 -9.75 24.27
N TYR A 178 8.83 -10.77 24.85
CA TYR A 178 9.09 -11.20 26.21
C TYR A 178 10.12 -12.31 26.21
N ASP A 179 11.21 -12.11 26.94
CA ASP A 179 12.25 -13.14 27.15
C ASP A 179 11.96 -13.89 28.45
N GLU A 180 11.59 -15.15 28.31
CA GLU A 180 11.31 -16.05 29.43
C GLU A 180 12.52 -16.29 30.38
N THR A 181 13.72 -16.19 29.84
CA THR A 181 14.95 -16.41 30.59
C THR A 181 15.29 -15.23 31.47
N THR A 182 15.27 -14.04 30.93
CA THR A 182 15.58 -12.79 31.62
C THR A 182 14.34 -12.18 32.32
N LYS A 183 13.15 -12.73 32.08
CA LYS A 183 11.87 -12.22 32.59
C LYS A 183 11.64 -10.74 32.26
N SER A 184 12.12 -10.29 31.10
CA SER A 184 12.07 -8.91 30.66
C SER A 184 11.46 -8.78 29.29
N TYR A 185 10.96 -7.56 28.98
CA TYR A 185 10.52 -7.18 27.65
C TYR A 185 11.67 -6.48 26.92
N ALA A 186 11.88 -6.86 25.68
CA ALA A 186 12.84 -6.21 24.80
C ALA A 186 12.13 -5.54 23.61
N THR A 187 12.54 -4.32 23.30
CA THR A 187 12.15 -3.63 22.06
C THR A 187 13.33 -3.76 21.09
N ASN A 188 13.11 -4.37 19.95
CA ASN A 188 14.17 -4.62 18.98
C ASN A 188 14.46 -3.42 18.07
N ALA A 189 13.59 -2.41 18.04
CA ALA A 189 13.75 -1.23 17.22
C ALA A 189 13.51 0.05 18.04
N ASP A 190 14.25 1.10 17.72
CA ASP A 190 14.05 2.44 18.23
C ASP A 190 13.10 3.22 17.32
N TYR A 191 12.27 4.10 17.90
CA TYR A 191 11.28 4.91 17.20
C TYR A 191 11.47 6.38 17.60
N PRO A 192 12.51 7.06 17.10
CA PRO A 192 12.93 8.36 17.62
C PRO A 192 11.94 9.50 17.38
N LEU A 193 11.04 9.36 16.40
CA LEU A 193 10.08 10.41 16.03
C LEU A 193 8.69 9.81 15.81
N PRO A 194 7.63 10.59 16.10
CA PRO A 194 6.27 10.21 15.70
C PRO A 194 6.16 10.07 14.19
N LEU A 195 5.53 8.98 13.75
CA LEU A 195 5.41 8.64 12.34
C LEU A 195 4.22 9.34 11.67
N LEU A 196 4.41 9.72 10.42
CA LEU A 196 3.40 10.31 9.53
C LEU A 196 3.10 9.35 8.37
N PRO A 197 1.89 9.36 7.81
CA PRO A 197 1.62 8.69 6.55
C PRO A 197 2.55 9.18 5.44
N GLU A 198 2.96 8.27 4.57
CA GLU A 198 3.68 8.61 3.35
C GLU A 198 2.75 9.37 2.40
N MET A 199 3.26 10.41 1.76
CA MET A 199 2.50 11.25 0.83
C MET A 199 3.25 11.42 -0.48
N THR A 200 2.65 10.97 -1.55
CA THR A 200 3.12 11.18 -2.92
C THR A 200 2.31 12.28 -3.58
N THR A 201 3.00 13.29 -4.11
CA THR A 201 2.41 14.40 -4.86
C THR A 201 2.86 14.29 -6.31
N SER A 202 1.92 14.33 -7.23
CA SER A 202 2.17 14.20 -8.66
C SER A 202 1.58 15.37 -9.45
N TRP A 203 2.32 15.82 -10.45
CA TRP A 203 1.89 16.76 -11.48
C TRP A 203 2.03 16.08 -12.83
N GLU A 204 1.06 16.25 -13.68
CA GLU A 204 1.08 15.72 -15.04
C GLU A 204 0.58 16.77 -16.03
N VAL A 205 1.26 16.87 -17.18
CA VAL A 205 0.81 17.65 -18.33
C VAL A 205 0.95 16.79 -19.57
N GLY A 206 -0.10 16.71 -20.37
CA GLY A 206 -0.11 15.88 -21.58
C GLY A 206 -0.81 16.53 -22.74
N VAL A 207 -0.40 16.14 -23.94
CA VAL A 207 -0.96 16.52 -25.22
C VAL A 207 -1.23 15.25 -26.03
N SER A 208 -2.44 15.11 -26.53
CA SER A 208 -2.82 14.04 -27.44
C SER A 208 -3.32 14.65 -28.73
N SER A 209 -2.82 14.21 -29.87
CA SER A 209 -3.25 14.71 -31.17
C SER A 209 -3.40 13.60 -32.20
N LYS A 210 -4.32 13.80 -33.15
CA LYS A 210 -4.46 13.01 -34.36
C LYS A 210 -4.45 13.95 -35.55
N PHE A 211 -3.60 13.69 -36.52
CA PHE A 211 -3.41 14.54 -37.71
C PHE A 211 -3.05 13.73 -38.96
N LEU A 212 -3.29 14.33 -40.14
CA LEU A 212 -2.93 13.78 -41.43
C LEU A 212 -3.46 12.33 -41.68
N ASP A 213 -4.76 12.08 -41.42
CA ASP A 213 -5.45 10.81 -41.67
C ASP A 213 -4.77 9.54 -41.17
N GLY A 214 -4.07 9.62 -40.03
CA GLY A 214 -3.54 8.40 -39.42
C GLY A 214 -2.39 8.54 -38.44
N PHE A 215 -1.80 9.71 -38.30
CA PHE A 215 -0.76 9.93 -37.32
C PHE A 215 -1.35 10.24 -35.95
N ASN A 216 -1.03 9.43 -34.97
CA ASN A 216 -1.37 9.66 -33.57
C ASN A 216 -0.12 10.05 -32.80
N PHE A 217 -0.22 11.12 -32.02
CA PHE A 217 0.84 11.60 -31.15
C PHE A 217 0.28 11.76 -29.73
N ASP A 218 0.96 11.18 -28.76
CA ASP A 218 0.70 11.38 -27.34
C ASP A 218 2.01 11.69 -26.63
N PHE A 219 2.01 12.77 -25.89
CA PHE A 219 3.14 13.19 -25.07
C PHE A 219 2.64 13.48 -23.67
N THR A 220 3.33 12.96 -22.67
CA THR A 220 3.04 13.23 -21.27
C THR A 220 4.33 13.49 -20.54
N TRP A 221 4.37 14.62 -19.86
CA TRP A 221 5.38 14.95 -18.87
C TRP A 221 4.79 14.80 -17.49
N TYR A 222 5.53 14.20 -16.57
CA TYR A 222 5.12 14.05 -15.19
C TYR A 222 6.25 14.41 -14.22
N TYR A 223 5.85 14.81 -13.04
CA TYR A 223 6.73 15.08 -11.91
C TYR A 223 6.10 14.49 -10.66
N THR A 224 6.83 13.66 -9.94
CA THR A 224 6.34 12.97 -8.73
C THR A 224 7.33 13.17 -7.59
N ASN A 225 6.78 13.49 -6.42
CA ASN A 225 7.55 13.68 -5.20
C ASN A 225 6.90 12.91 -4.05
N THR A 226 7.66 12.00 -3.44
CA THR A 226 7.23 11.21 -2.28
C THR A 226 7.96 11.66 -1.03
N LYS A 227 7.20 11.94 0.03
CA LYS A 227 7.68 12.39 1.34
C LYS A 227 7.27 11.42 2.44
N ASN A 228 7.98 11.50 3.58
CA ASN A 228 7.74 10.71 4.79
C ASN A 228 7.88 9.19 4.59
N GLN A 229 8.74 8.75 3.65
CA GLN A 229 9.03 7.33 3.54
C GLN A 229 9.65 6.79 4.81
N THR A 230 9.15 5.65 5.28
CA THR A 230 9.63 4.99 6.47
C THR A 230 10.71 3.97 6.10
N PHE A 231 11.87 4.11 6.71
CA PHE A 231 13.02 3.21 6.52
C PHE A 231 13.42 2.60 7.85
N GLU A 232 13.73 1.31 7.83
CA GLU A 232 14.42 0.65 8.90
C GLU A 232 15.93 0.72 8.65
N ILE A 233 16.68 1.29 9.60
CA ILE A 233 18.13 1.40 9.52
C ILE A 233 18.76 0.57 10.64
N PRO A 234 19.84 -0.20 10.38
CA PRO A 234 20.57 -0.91 11.41
C PRO A 234 21.30 0.07 12.32
N LEU A 235 21.30 -0.22 13.61
CA LEU A 235 22.04 0.55 14.62
C LEU A 235 23.29 -0.21 15.08
N SER A 236 24.23 0.53 15.68
CA SER A 236 25.40 -0.09 16.29
C SER A 236 25.00 -0.88 17.55
N SER A 237 25.73 -1.96 17.86
CA SER A 237 25.48 -2.78 19.04
C SER A 237 25.55 -2.03 20.38
N GLY A 238 26.18 -0.86 20.40
CA GLY A 238 26.25 0.00 21.59
C GLY A 238 25.00 0.84 21.86
N SER A 239 24.05 0.89 20.93
CA SER A 239 22.79 1.66 21.11
C SER A 239 21.76 0.97 22.01
N GLY A 240 21.88 -0.34 22.22
CA GLY A 240 20.88 -1.15 22.90
C GLY A 240 19.71 -1.59 22.00
N TYR A 241 19.70 -1.17 20.74
CA TYR A 241 18.70 -1.53 19.74
C TYR A 241 19.35 -2.14 18.50
N ALA A 242 18.65 -3.05 17.82
CA ALA A 242 19.11 -3.64 16.57
C ALA A 242 18.93 -2.70 15.38
N SER A 243 17.85 -1.94 15.38
CA SER A 243 17.46 -1.04 14.28
C SER A 243 16.72 0.19 14.79
N ALA A 244 16.54 1.18 13.92
CA ALA A 244 15.66 2.32 14.17
C ALA A 244 14.79 2.57 12.95
N PHE A 245 13.53 2.96 13.18
CA PHE A 245 12.65 3.46 12.14
C PHE A 245 12.80 4.97 12.01
N ILE A 246 13.14 5.41 10.83
CA ILE A 246 13.25 6.82 10.50
C ILE A 246 12.33 7.15 9.33
N GLN A 247 11.79 8.35 9.34
CA GLN A 247 11.12 8.91 8.17
C GLN A 247 12.04 9.94 7.54
N SER A 248 12.53 9.59 6.39
CA SER A 248 13.44 10.43 5.61
C SER A 248 13.10 10.26 4.14
N GLY A 249 13.54 11.19 3.37
CA GLY A 249 13.46 11.05 1.94
C GLY A 249 12.48 12.01 1.29
N ASN A 250 12.97 12.54 0.20
CA ASN A 250 12.27 13.32 -0.78
C ASN A 250 12.67 12.69 -2.12
N ILE A 251 11.92 11.65 -2.52
CA ILE A 251 12.20 10.94 -3.76
C ILE A 251 11.50 11.67 -4.88
N LEU A 252 12.29 12.22 -5.80
CA LEU A 252 11.84 12.91 -7.00
C LEU A 252 11.94 11.96 -8.18
N ASN A 253 10.92 11.97 -9.04
CA ASN A 253 10.90 11.26 -10.31
C ASN A 253 10.29 12.19 -11.38
N THR A 254 10.94 12.26 -12.54
CA THR A 254 10.54 13.11 -13.68
C THR A 254 10.67 12.37 -15.00
#